data_3acaa40348249184696353d5d34cb667
#
_entry.id   3acaa40348249184696353d5d34cb667
#
_cell.length_a   1.000
_cell.length_b   1.000
_cell.length_c   1.000
_cell.angle_alpha   90.00
_cell.angle_beta   90.00
_cell.angle_gamma   90.00
#
_symmetry.space_group_name_H-M   'P 1'
#
loop_
_entity.id
_entity.type
_entity.pdbx_description
1 polymer ?
#
loop_
_entity_poly.entity_id
_entity_poly.type
_entity_poly.pdbx_seq_one_letter_code
_entity_poly.pdbx_strand_id
1 'polypeptide(L)'
;MQNELMVFQNQEFGEIRSIMIEGEPWFIGKEVAEKLGYSNTRDALVRHIAEEDKGVVKHDTLGGVQDLTIINESGLYSLILSSKLPNARKFKKWVTGEVLPSIKKIKKVLHRTNVWCII
;
A
#
# COMPACT_ATOMS: atom_id res chain seq x y z
N MET A 1 -18.17 -5.70 -7.50
CA MET A 1 -17.23 -5.21 -6.59
C MET A 1 -15.99 -4.64 -7.26
N GLN A 2 -15.67 -3.51 -6.89
CA GLN A 2 -14.63 -2.77 -7.56
C GLN A 2 -13.40 -2.64 -6.70
N ASN A 3 -12.26 -2.97 -7.26
CA ASN A 3 -10.97 -2.68 -6.65
C ASN A 3 -10.43 -1.45 -7.33
N GLU A 4 -10.53 -0.34 -6.66
CA GLU A 4 -10.10 0.91 -7.24
C GLU A 4 -8.61 1.10 -7.07
N LEU A 5 -7.94 1.34 -8.19
CA LEU A 5 -6.51 1.60 -8.18
C LEU A 5 -6.27 3.09 -8.04
N MET A 6 -5.46 3.46 -7.07
CA MET A 6 -5.05 4.84 -6.88
C MET A 6 -3.54 4.93 -6.98
N VAL A 7 -3.07 5.99 -7.61
CA VAL A 7 -1.65 6.20 -7.84
C VAL A 7 -1.23 7.47 -7.12
N PHE A 8 -0.19 7.38 -6.31
CA PHE A 8 0.36 8.52 -5.60
C PHE A 8 1.80 8.73 -6.04
N GLN A 9 2.15 9.96 -6.35
CA GLN A 9 3.47 10.30 -6.85
C GLN A 9 4.18 11.26 -5.93
N ASN A 10 5.48 11.09 -5.84
CA ASN A 10 6.34 11.93 -5.02
C ASN A 10 7.66 12.11 -5.76
N GLN A 11 8.20 13.32 -5.71
CA GLN A 11 9.44 13.60 -6.44
C GLN A 11 10.61 12.79 -5.91
N GLU A 12 10.61 12.49 -4.64
CA GLU A 12 11.72 11.76 -4.02
C GLU A 12 11.54 10.25 -4.13
N PHE A 13 10.32 9.76 -3.92
CA PHE A 13 10.08 8.33 -3.84
C PHE A 13 9.49 7.72 -5.11
N GLY A 14 9.07 8.58 -6.04
CA GLY A 14 8.44 8.09 -7.25
C GLY A 14 7.00 7.74 -7.03
N GLU A 15 6.59 6.59 -7.53
CA GLU A 15 5.18 6.22 -7.58
C GLU A 15 4.88 5.06 -6.64
N ILE A 16 3.76 5.15 -5.95
CA ILE A 16 3.24 4.06 -5.15
C ILE A 16 1.78 3.87 -5.51
N ARG A 17 1.36 2.62 -5.66
CA ARG A 17 0.00 2.30 -6.05
C ARG A 17 -0.74 1.67 -4.89
N SER A 18 -2.00 2.08 -4.74
CA SER A 18 -2.87 1.56 -3.69
C SER A 18 -4.12 0.98 -4.32
N ILE A 19 -4.61 -0.12 -3.77
CA ILE A 19 -5.82 -0.78 -4.22
C ILE A 19 -6.79 -0.80 -3.05
N MET A 20 -8.02 -0.36 -3.30
CA MET A 20 -9.05 -0.41 -2.26
C MET A 20 -9.80 -1.72 -2.37
N ILE A 21 -9.76 -2.53 -1.33
CA ILE A 21 -10.43 -3.83 -1.30
C ILE A 21 -11.29 -3.87 -0.05
N GLU A 22 -12.60 -4.04 -0.24
CA GLU A 22 -13.56 -4.11 0.85
C GLU A 22 -13.42 -2.96 1.85
N GLY A 23 -13.18 -1.77 1.31
CA GLY A 23 -13.09 -0.58 2.15
C GLY A 23 -11.75 -0.38 2.83
N GLU A 24 -10.77 -1.21 2.54
CA GLU A 24 -9.45 -1.09 3.13
C GLU A 24 -8.40 -0.84 2.08
N PRO A 25 -7.42 0.04 2.37
CA PRO A 25 -6.33 0.28 1.42
C PRO A 25 -5.31 -0.83 1.49
N TRP A 26 -4.89 -1.31 0.32
CA TRP A 26 -3.81 -2.27 0.17
C TRP A 26 -2.79 -1.68 -0.77
N PHE A 27 -1.54 -2.03 -0.56
CA PHE A 27 -0.42 -1.47 -1.33
C PHE A 27 0.35 -2.61 -1.98
N ILE A 28 1.00 -2.30 -3.11
CA ILE A 28 1.86 -3.28 -3.76
C ILE A 28 3.12 -3.43 -2.90
N GLY A 29 3.27 -4.60 -2.29
CA GLY A 29 4.35 -4.80 -1.34
C GLY A 29 5.73 -4.56 -1.90
N LYS A 30 5.97 -5.02 -3.14
CA LYS A 30 7.26 -4.84 -3.79
C LYS A 30 7.61 -3.36 -3.95
N GLU A 31 6.64 -2.55 -4.34
CA GLU A 31 6.87 -1.12 -4.54
C GLU A 31 7.26 -0.45 -3.23
N VAL A 32 6.53 -0.75 -2.18
CA VAL A 32 6.82 -0.17 -0.87
C VAL A 32 8.21 -0.59 -0.40
N ALA A 33 8.53 -1.87 -0.52
CA ALA A 33 9.82 -2.35 -0.07
C ALA A 33 10.96 -1.72 -0.87
N GLU A 34 10.77 -1.51 -2.16
CA GLU A 34 11.78 -0.86 -2.98
C GLU A 34 12.01 0.58 -2.54
N LYS A 35 10.94 1.31 -2.27
CA LYS A 35 11.04 2.70 -1.83
C LYS A 35 11.73 2.82 -0.49
N LEU A 36 11.60 1.80 0.34
CA LEU A 36 12.23 1.77 1.66
C LEU A 36 13.64 1.20 1.63
N GLY A 37 14.15 0.87 0.43
CA GLY A 37 15.53 0.48 0.27
C GLY A 37 15.87 -0.96 0.56
N TYR A 38 14.87 -1.83 0.65
CA TYR A 38 15.15 -3.25 0.83
C TYR A 38 15.74 -3.82 -0.45
N SER A 39 16.92 -4.42 -0.36
CA SER A 39 17.58 -4.99 -1.53
C SER A 39 16.88 -6.25 -2.01
N ASN A 40 16.31 -7.01 -1.10
CA ASN A 40 15.54 -8.19 -1.44
C ASN A 40 14.11 -7.99 -0.98
N THR A 41 13.28 -7.51 -1.89
CA THR A 41 11.90 -7.14 -1.53
C THR A 41 11.08 -8.35 -1.12
N ARG A 42 11.28 -9.49 -1.78
CA ARG A 42 10.55 -10.71 -1.43
C ARG A 42 10.87 -11.14 0.00
N ASP A 43 12.14 -11.12 0.35
CA ASP A 43 12.58 -11.49 1.69
C ASP A 43 12.02 -10.53 2.73
N ALA A 44 12.01 -9.24 2.41
CA ALA A 44 11.47 -8.23 3.33
C ALA A 44 10.00 -8.49 3.63
N LEU A 45 9.22 -8.82 2.60
CA LEU A 45 7.80 -9.11 2.78
C LEU A 45 7.57 -10.35 3.64
N VAL A 46 8.45 -11.34 3.52
CA VAL A 46 8.33 -12.56 4.32
C VAL A 46 8.74 -12.30 5.77
N ARG A 47 9.83 -11.57 5.97
CA ARG A 47 10.40 -11.40 7.31
C ARG A 47 9.65 -10.40 8.17
N HIS A 48 9.16 -9.33 7.57
CA HIS A 48 8.68 -8.18 8.36
C HIS A 48 7.18 -8.03 8.40
N ILE A 49 6.45 -8.82 7.64
CA ILE A 49 5.00 -8.67 7.55
C ILE A 49 4.32 -9.97 7.94
N ALA A 50 3.35 -9.87 8.85
CA ALA A 50 2.56 -11.03 9.25
C ALA A 50 1.72 -11.52 8.09
N GLU A 51 1.42 -12.82 8.08
CA GLU A 51 0.64 -13.42 7.00
C GLU A 51 -0.74 -12.78 6.87
N GLU A 52 -1.34 -12.41 7.99
CA GLU A 52 -2.68 -11.79 7.95
C GLU A 52 -2.65 -10.39 7.36
N ASP A 53 -1.48 -9.79 7.24
CA ASP A 53 -1.32 -8.44 6.66
C ASP A 53 -0.95 -8.48 5.19
N LYS A 54 -0.92 -9.67 4.59
CA LYS A 54 -0.57 -9.85 3.18
C LYS A 54 -1.72 -10.47 2.43
N GLY A 55 -1.75 -10.18 1.12
CA GLY A 55 -2.68 -10.81 0.21
C GLY A 55 -2.02 -10.96 -1.14
N VAL A 56 -2.76 -11.53 -2.07
CA VAL A 56 -2.26 -11.74 -3.43
C VAL A 56 -3.33 -11.31 -4.42
N VAL A 57 -2.93 -10.55 -5.43
CA VAL A 57 -3.81 -10.22 -6.54
C VAL A 57 -3.16 -10.65 -7.84
N LYS A 58 -4.00 -10.98 -8.82
CA LYS A 58 -3.52 -11.37 -10.14
C LYS A 58 -3.22 -10.12 -10.96
N HIS A 59 -2.16 -10.19 -11.72
CA HIS A 59 -1.72 -9.08 -12.54
C HIS A 59 -1.35 -9.59 -13.93
N ASP A 60 -1.96 -9.02 -14.96
CA ASP A 60 -1.66 -9.40 -16.35
C ASP A 60 -0.38 -8.71 -16.79
N THR A 61 0.53 -9.52 -17.33
CA THR A 61 1.75 -9.00 -17.91
C THR A 61 1.92 -9.59 -19.30
N LEU A 62 2.91 -9.09 -20.03
CA LEU A 62 3.22 -9.66 -21.34
C LEU A 62 3.65 -11.11 -21.26
N GLY A 63 4.19 -11.52 -20.13
CA GLY A 63 4.59 -12.91 -19.92
C GLY A 63 3.48 -13.76 -19.34
N GLY A 64 2.26 -13.25 -19.21
CA GLY A 64 1.13 -13.98 -18.65
C GLY A 64 0.67 -13.38 -17.34
N VAL A 65 -0.21 -14.11 -16.65
CA VAL A 65 -0.75 -13.68 -15.38
C VAL A 65 0.26 -13.95 -14.28
N GLN A 66 0.54 -12.96 -13.45
CA GLN A 66 1.45 -13.09 -12.33
C GLN A 66 0.78 -12.70 -11.03
N ASP A 67 1.25 -13.30 -9.94
CA ASP A 67 0.76 -12.96 -8.61
C ASP A 67 1.54 -11.76 -8.06
N LEU A 68 0.80 -10.77 -7.57
CA LEU A 68 1.39 -9.64 -6.87
C LEU A 68 1.02 -9.71 -5.41
N THR A 69 2.03 -9.64 -4.55
CA THR A 69 1.78 -9.58 -3.11
C THR A 69 1.37 -8.16 -2.75
N ILE A 70 0.25 -8.06 -2.05
CA ILE A 70 -0.22 -6.77 -1.54
C ILE A 70 -0.17 -6.80 -0.02
N ILE A 71 -0.04 -5.62 0.57
CA ILE A 71 0.04 -5.47 2.02
C ILE A 71 -0.96 -4.42 2.46
N ASN A 72 -1.53 -4.63 3.64
CA ASN A 72 -2.46 -3.66 4.19
C ASN A 72 -1.70 -2.56 4.93
N GLU A 73 -2.44 -1.69 5.61
CA GLU A 73 -1.83 -0.57 6.32
C GLU A 73 -0.89 -1.05 7.42
N SER A 74 -1.26 -2.09 8.13
CA SER A 74 -0.42 -2.65 9.18
C SER A 74 0.90 -3.18 8.61
N GLY A 75 0.83 -3.88 7.48
CA GLY A 75 2.04 -4.37 6.81
C GLY A 75 2.91 -3.24 6.32
N LEU A 76 2.29 -2.18 5.82
CA LEU A 76 3.01 -0.99 5.40
C LEU A 76 3.84 -0.40 6.55
N TYR A 77 3.21 -0.23 7.70
CA TYR A 77 3.93 0.30 8.87
C TYR A 77 5.03 -0.64 9.34
N SER A 78 4.80 -1.94 9.26
CA SER A 78 5.82 -2.91 9.64
C SER A 78 7.08 -2.74 8.79
N LEU A 79 6.92 -2.55 7.48
CA LEU A 79 8.06 -2.33 6.60
C LEU A 79 8.76 -1.02 6.92
N ILE A 80 7.98 0.04 7.19
CA ILE A 80 8.57 1.34 7.50
C ILE A 80 9.41 1.26 8.77
N LEU A 81 8.86 0.63 9.81
CA LEU A 81 9.54 0.53 11.09
C LEU A 81 10.79 -0.34 11.02
N SER A 82 10.80 -1.32 10.13
CA SER A 82 11.94 -2.23 10.00
C SER A 82 13.01 -1.69 9.07
N SER A 83 12.73 -0.62 8.34
CA SER A 83 13.69 -0.06 7.40
C SER A 83 14.79 0.68 8.16
N LYS A 84 16.03 0.48 7.69
CA LYS A 84 17.19 1.14 8.30
C LYS A 84 17.65 2.35 7.51
N LEU A 85 16.94 2.69 6.44
CA LEU A 85 17.33 3.83 5.63
C LEU A 85 16.87 5.13 6.27
N PRO A 86 17.69 6.18 6.17
CA PRO A 86 17.28 7.51 6.66
C PRO A 86 15.99 7.99 6.00
N ASN A 87 15.77 7.60 4.75
CA ASN A 87 14.59 8.03 4.01
C ASN A 87 13.29 7.41 4.51
N ALA A 88 13.37 6.38 5.34
CA ALA A 88 12.17 5.74 5.86
C ALA A 88 11.30 6.73 6.62
N ARG A 89 11.93 7.65 7.36
CA ARG A 89 11.19 8.67 8.10
C ARG A 89 10.44 9.61 7.15
N LYS A 90 11.08 10.01 6.06
CA LYS A 90 10.43 10.86 5.07
C LYS A 90 9.31 10.12 4.35
N PHE A 91 9.53 8.87 4.05
CA PHE A 91 8.50 8.04 3.43
C PHE A 91 7.30 7.91 4.35
N LYS A 92 7.54 7.65 5.63
CA LYS A 92 6.48 7.57 6.62
C LYS A 92 5.69 8.88 6.67
N LYS A 93 6.39 10.00 6.64
CA LYS A 93 5.77 11.31 6.69
C LYS A 93 4.88 11.55 5.47
N TRP A 94 5.36 11.17 4.31
CA TRP A 94 4.57 11.29 3.09
C TRP A 94 3.32 10.42 3.15
N VAL A 95 3.48 9.16 3.55
CA VAL A 95 2.37 8.22 3.61
C VAL A 95 1.33 8.69 4.62
N THR A 96 1.76 9.07 5.82
CA THR A 96 0.81 9.47 6.86
C THR A 96 0.23 10.86 6.62
N GLY A 97 0.97 11.72 5.93
CA GLY A 97 0.52 13.10 5.70
C GLY A 97 -0.27 13.29 4.42
N GLU A 98 -0.07 12.46 3.41
CA GLU A 98 -0.73 12.65 2.12
C GLU A 98 -1.45 11.40 1.62
N VAL A 99 -0.76 10.28 1.57
CA VAL A 99 -1.31 9.08 0.95
C VAL A 99 -2.51 8.55 1.72
N LEU A 100 -2.33 8.27 2.99
CA LEU A 100 -3.42 7.72 3.81
C LEU A 100 -4.56 8.70 4.02
N PRO A 101 -4.30 10.00 4.28
CA PRO A 101 -5.41 10.95 4.38
C PRO A 101 -6.20 11.05 3.09
N SER A 102 -5.55 11.01 1.93
CA SER A 102 -6.24 11.04 0.64
C SER A 102 -7.13 9.82 0.47
N ILE A 103 -6.64 8.65 0.84
CA ILE A 103 -7.42 7.44 0.77
C ILE A 103 -8.62 7.51 1.72
N LYS A 104 -8.40 7.96 2.94
CA LYS A 104 -9.46 8.06 3.92
C LYS A 104 -10.51 9.09 3.51
N LYS A 105 -10.09 10.15 2.84
CA LYS A 105 -11.02 11.15 2.35
C LYS A 105 -11.94 10.56 1.29
N ILE A 106 -11.38 9.79 0.36
CA ILE A 106 -12.18 9.13 -0.66
C ILE A 106 -13.14 8.14 -0.04
N LYS A 107 -12.64 7.35 0.91
CA LYS A 107 -13.48 6.39 1.62
C LYS A 107 -14.63 7.09 2.33
N LYS A 108 -14.37 8.22 2.95
CA LYS A 108 -15.40 8.99 3.64
C LYS A 108 -16.45 9.48 2.67
N VAL A 109 -16.05 9.96 1.50
CA VAL A 109 -16.98 10.40 0.48
C VAL A 109 -17.85 9.26 0.00
N LEU A 110 -17.23 8.11 -0.25
CA LEU A 110 -17.97 6.92 -0.66
C LEU A 110 -18.99 6.51 0.40
N HIS A 111 -18.62 6.61 1.66
CA HIS A 111 -19.52 6.28 2.76
C HIS A 111 -20.70 7.22 2.82
N ARG A 112 -20.51 8.47 2.45
CA ARG A 112 -21.61 9.43 2.45
C ARG A 112 -22.70 9.09 1.45
N THR A 113 -22.33 8.44 0.36
CA THR A 113 -23.33 8.05 -0.63
C THR A 113 -24.14 6.85 -0.16
N ASN A 114 -23.68 6.20 0.89
CA ASN A 114 -24.40 5.08 1.51
C ASN A 114 -24.85 5.54 2.89
N VAL A 115 -26.14 5.78 3.01
CA VAL A 115 -26.68 6.40 4.23
C VAL A 115 -26.25 5.71 5.51
N TRP A 116 -26.22 4.41 5.49
CA TRP A 116 -25.88 3.64 6.68
C TRP A 116 -24.42 3.78 7.09
N CYS A 117 -23.58 4.34 6.25
CA CYS A 117 -22.16 4.53 6.55
C CYS A 117 -21.86 5.85 7.22
N ILE A 118 -22.85 6.60 7.56
CA ILE A 118 -22.67 7.92 8.17
C ILE A 118 -22.14 7.82 9.60
N ILE A 119 -22.22 6.71 10.17
CA ILE A 119 -21.83 6.55 11.55
C ILE A 119 -20.38 6.86 11.81
#